data_0fbea14ec28e2b3cf69b6aaf4264dbfa
#
_entry.id   0fbea14ec28e2b3cf69b6aaf4264dbfa
#
_cell.length_a   1.000
_cell.length_b   1.000
_cell.length_c   1.000
_cell.angle_alpha   90.00
_cell.angle_beta   90.00
_cell.angle_gamma   90.00
#
_symmetry.space_group_name_H-M   'P 1'
#
loop_
_entity.id
_entity.type
_entity.pdbx_description
1 polymer ?
#
loop_
_entity_poly.entity_id
_entity_poly.type
_entity_poly.pdbx_seq_one_letter_code
_entity_poly.pdbx_strand_id
1 'polypeptide(L)'
;LITKGGCSRCKKNGKHNMKIKILGNGGAINNGLPYNAFVLNGTLLCETPPDIMLSLHNNCIELSSINTIYISHLHGDHIFGLPFLILSAFFLHTTNNKRLSFIIIGPEGLKMIAEELVVSAFSSKHTCFKWMKEFCIFLEIDETSRPDLVNGFKTSIFKLDHLIDTYGFALTHKDNCLDFAYIADTLWCESVHTVLSQKPKIVLIDLNGKEDDPTPIHLSIKDLRQNAIPLTGKETQYYGTHLKEEFESNISCVKCAKPGMEINV
;
A
#
# COMPACT_ATOMS: atom_id res chain seq x y z
N LEU A 1 -15.10 39.45 18.23
CA LEU A 1 -13.94 38.77 18.80
C LEU A 1 -14.09 37.28 18.53
N ILE A 2 -13.51 36.82 17.41
CA ILE A 2 -13.43 35.39 17.03
C ILE A 2 -12.03 34.94 17.35
N THR A 3 -11.87 34.08 18.34
CA THR A 3 -10.62 33.52 18.78
C THR A 3 -10.14 32.47 17.77
N LYS A 4 -8.99 32.70 17.16
CA LYS A 4 -8.22 31.71 16.39
C LYS A 4 -7.71 30.62 17.33
N GLY A 5 -8.36 29.47 17.33
CA GLY A 5 -7.89 28.26 18.01
C GLY A 5 -6.94 27.45 17.11
N GLY A 6 -5.69 27.88 17.01
CA GLY A 6 -4.63 27.04 16.45
C GLY A 6 -4.33 25.91 17.43
N CYS A 7 -4.34 24.66 16.94
CA CYS A 7 -3.98 23.48 17.74
C CYS A 7 -2.48 23.53 18.11
N SER A 8 -2.17 24.10 19.27
CA SER A 8 -0.80 24.29 19.79
C SER A 8 -0.33 23.10 20.67
N ARG A 9 -0.79 21.87 20.44
CA ARG A 9 -0.54 20.71 21.34
C ARG A 9 0.26 19.56 20.75
N CYS A 10 1.03 19.76 19.70
CA CYS A 10 2.05 18.77 19.32
C CYS A 10 3.40 19.12 19.96
N LYS A 11 3.50 19.05 21.27
CA LYS A 11 4.78 19.17 21.98
C LYS A 11 5.24 17.80 22.49
N LYS A 12 6.28 17.26 21.82
CA LYS A 12 7.35 16.38 22.33
C LYS A 12 6.94 15.25 23.28
N ASN A 13 6.58 14.08 22.71
CA ASN A 13 6.88 12.81 23.34
C ASN A 13 7.17 11.79 22.24
N GLY A 14 8.32 11.10 22.33
CA GLY A 14 8.80 10.00 21.52
C GLY A 14 8.44 10.04 20.03
N LYS A 15 9.38 10.43 19.16
CA LYS A 15 9.22 10.34 17.69
C LYS A 15 8.99 8.89 17.31
N HIS A 16 7.75 8.44 17.19
CA HIS A 16 7.42 7.27 16.40
C HIS A 16 7.49 7.71 14.92
N ASN A 17 8.69 7.71 14.36
CA ASN A 17 8.90 7.99 12.94
C ASN A 17 8.45 6.75 12.17
N MET A 18 7.30 6.83 11.48
CA MET A 18 6.94 5.83 10.49
C MET A 18 7.79 6.10 9.23
N LYS A 19 8.38 5.04 8.69
CA LYS A 19 9.23 5.08 7.49
C LYS A 19 8.57 4.30 6.37
N ILE A 20 8.44 4.93 5.21
CA ILE A 20 7.92 4.32 3.99
C ILE A 20 9.08 4.20 3.01
N LYS A 21 9.31 3.00 2.48
CA LYS A 21 10.28 2.74 1.40
C LYS A 21 9.51 2.36 0.14
N ILE A 22 9.59 3.19 -0.88
CA ILE A 22 8.97 2.92 -2.19
C ILE A 22 9.82 1.88 -2.93
N LEU A 23 9.21 0.79 -3.38
CA LEU A 23 9.85 -0.27 -4.15
C LEU A 23 9.60 -0.13 -5.64
N GLY A 24 8.40 0.31 -6.00
CA GLY A 24 7.94 0.55 -7.35
C GLY A 24 6.75 1.49 -7.36
N ASN A 25 6.44 2.06 -8.52
CA ASN A 25 5.40 3.09 -8.68
C ASN A 25 4.57 2.94 -9.96
N GLY A 26 4.77 1.87 -10.73
CA GLY A 26 4.06 1.61 -11.99
C GLY A 26 2.73 0.89 -11.80
N GLY A 27 1.73 1.22 -12.59
CA GLY A 27 0.47 0.49 -12.71
C GLY A 27 0.56 -0.70 -13.66
N ALA A 28 -0.57 -1.39 -13.89
CA ALA A 28 -0.64 -2.58 -14.77
C ALA A 28 -0.07 -2.32 -16.18
N ILE A 29 -0.37 -1.16 -16.76
CA ILE A 29 0.13 -0.71 -18.06
C ILE A 29 0.99 0.53 -17.81
N ASN A 30 2.30 0.35 -17.89
CA ASN A 30 3.26 1.43 -17.65
C ASN A 30 4.42 1.41 -18.67
N ASN A 31 5.21 2.47 -18.69
CA ASN A 31 6.33 2.67 -19.61
C ASN A 31 7.66 2.14 -19.03
N GLY A 32 7.66 0.92 -18.45
CA GLY A 32 8.88 0.27 -17.93
C GLY A 32 9.20 0.63 -16.48
N LEU A 33 8.22 1.09 -15.71
CA LEU A 33 8.35 1.31 -14.27
C LEU A 33 8.23 -0.01 -13.50
N PRO A 34 8.96 -0.20 -12.38
CA PRO A 34 8.65 -1.26 -11.44
C PRO A 34 7.22 -1.10 -10.93
N TYR A 35 6.48 -2.20 -10.80
CA TYR A 35 5.10 -2.15 -10.35
C TYR A 35 4.95 -1.60 -8.93
N ASN A 36 3.78 -1.02 -8.66
CA ASN A 36 3.47 -0.39 -7.38
C ASN A 36 3.65 -1.35 -6.19
N ALA A 37 4.59 -1.02 -5.33
CA ALA A 37 4.80 -1.69 -4.05
C ALA A 37 5.62 -0.80 -3.10
N PHE A 38 5.43 -0.95 -1.80
CA PHE A 38 6.20 -0.23 -0.79
C PHE A 38 6.29 -1.01 0.52
N VAL A 39 7.24 -0.64 1.37
CA VAL A 39 7.41 -1.23 2.71
C VAL A 39 7.26 -0.17 3.78
N LEU A 40 6.44 -0.46 4.79
CA LEU A 40 6.30 0.35 6.00
C LEU A 40 7.13 -0.24 7.15
N ASN A 41 7.92 0.62 7.79
CA ASN A 41 8.76 0.28 8.95
C ASN A 41 9.64 -0.97 8.77
N GLY A 42 9.92 -1.35 7.52
CA GLY A 42 10.75 -2.51 7.19
C GLY A 42 10.09 -3.88 7.40
N THR A 43 8.82 -3.95 7.82
CA THR A 43 8.14 -5.19 8.21
C THR A 43 6.81 -5.43 7.52
N LEU A 44 6.07 -4.40 7.14
CA LEU A 44 4.84 -4.48 6.38
C LEU A 44 5.12 -4.23 4.91
N LEU A 45 5.00 -5.25 4.08
CA LEU A 45 5.03 -5.13 2.61
C LEU A 45 3.62 -4.87 2.11
N CYS A 46 3.45 -3.81 1.32
CA CYS A 46 2.21 -3.51 0.62
C CYS A 46 2.38 -3.81 -0.86
N GLU A 47 1.49 -4.63 -1.37
CA GLU A 47 1.43 -5.24 -2.70
C GLU A 47 2.54 -6.27 -2.98
N THR A 48 2.20 -7.26 -3.80
CA THR A 48 3.11 -8.31 -4.28
C THR A 48 3.02 -8.46 -5.80
N PRO A 49 3.39 -7.40 -6.54
CA PRO A 49 3.35 -7.39 -8.00
C PRO A 49 4.31 -8.44 -8.62
N PRO A 50 4.19 -8.71 -9.95
CA PRO A 50 5.00 -9.72 -10.64
C PRO A 50 6.51 -9.58 -10.44
N ASP A 51 7.03 -8.36 -10.29
CA ASP A 51 8.44 -8.04 -10.13
C ASP A 51 8.89 -7.85 -8.66
N ILE A 52 8.04 -8.20 -7.67
CA ILE A 52 8.29 -7.92 -6.26
C ILE A 52 9.64 -8.42 -5.75
N MET A 53 10.07 -9.62 -6.17
CA MET A 53 11.35 -10.18 -5.74
C MET A 53 12.54 -9.36 -6.23
N LEU A 54 12.46 -8.85 -7.47
CA LEU A 54 13.46 -7.94 -8.03
C LEU A 54 13.43 -6.59 -7.32
N SER A 55 12.25 -6.07 -7.05
CA SER A 55 12.05 -4.78 -6.37
C SER A 55 12.56 -4.81 -4.92
N LEU A 56 12.34 -5.91 -4.17
CA LEU A 56 12.95 -6.11 -2.84
C LEU A 56 14.48 -6.14 -2.93
N HIS A 57 15.03 -6.91 -3.88
CA HIS A 57 16.47 -7.01 -4.08
C HIS A 57 17.13 -5.67 -4.42
N ASN A 58 16.57 -4.93 -5.37
CA ASN A 58 17.10 -3.64 -5.82
C ASN A 58 17.07 -2.58 -4.72
N ASN A 59 16.15 -2.70 -3.76
CA ASN A 59 16.00 -1.79 -2.63
C ASN A 59 16.69 -2.29 -1.34
N CYS A 60 17.45 -3.40 -1.41
CA CYS A 60 18.15 -4.00 -0.28
C CYS A 60 17.22 -4.34 0.90
N ILE A 61 16.00 -4.80 0.60
CA ILE A 61 15.04 -5.27 1.60
C ILE A 61 15.14 -6.78 1.73
N GLU A 62 15.53 -7.24 2.90
CA GLU A 62 15.60 -8.66 3.22
C GLU A 62 14.18 -9.22 3.40
N LEU A 63 13.82 -10.27 2.66
CA LEU A 63 12.51 -10.92 2.80
C LEU A 63 12.25 -11.40 4.24
N SER A 64 13.31 -11.76 4.96
CA SER A 64 13.23 -12.18 6.36
C SER A 64 12.86 -11.05 7.35
N SER A 65 12.87 -9.80 6.92
CA SER A 65 12.36 -8.69 7.75
C SER A 65 10.85 -8.49 7.63
N ILE A 66 10.24 -8.99 6.55
CA ILE A 66 8.81 -8.89 6.30
C ILE A 66 8.08 -9.94 7.16
N ASN A 67 7.03 -9.53 7.84
CA ASN A 67 6.15 -10.42 8.61
C ASN A 67 4.66 -10.23 8.26
N THR A 68 4.31 -9.10 7.66
CA THR A 68 2.95 -8.78 7.26
C THR A 68 2.96 -8.35 5.80
N ILE A 69 1.97 -8.83 5.04
CA ILE A 69 1.76 -8.47 3.64
C ILE A 69 0.34 -7.92 3.52
N TYR A 70 0.19 -6.76 2.92
CA TYR A 70 -1.10 -6.15 2.61
C TYR A 70 -1.31 -6.12 1.10
N ILE A 71 -2.45 -6.61 0.64
CA ILE A 71 -2.86 -6.61 -0.76
C ILE A 71 -4.18 -5.84 -0.85
N SER A 72 -4.17 -4.74 -1.58
CA SER A 72 -5.33 -3.85 -1.69
C SER A 72 -6.50 -4.49 -2.44
N HIS A 73 -6.19 -5.24 -3.50
CA HIS A 73 -7.13 -5.95 -4.36
C HIS A 73 -6.44 -7.06 -5.18
N LEU A 74 -7.22 -7.88 -5.89
CA LEU A 74 -6.74 -9.11 -6.49
C LEU A 74 -6.41 -9.00 -8.00
N HIS A 75 -6.15 -7.80 -8.53
CA HIS A 75 -5.58 -7.66 -9.87
C HIS A 75 -4.13 -8.17 -9.94
N GLY A 76 -3.73 -8.66 -11.11
CA GLY A 76 -2.46 -9.35 -11.30
C GLY A 76 -1.22 -8.51 -10.96
N ASP A 77 -1.26 -7.22 -11.24
CA ASP A 77 -0.18 -6.27 -10.93
C ASP A 77 -0.05 -5.96 -9.43
N HIS A 78 -0.96 -6.48 -8.60
CA HIS A 78 -0.91 -6.39 -7.13
C HIS A 78 -0.61 -7.73 -6.44
N ILE A 79 -0.90 -8.90 -7.09
CA ILE A 79 -0.79 -10.19 -6.40
C ILE A 79 0.07 -11.23 -7.12
N PHE A 80 0.36 -11.12 -8.42
CA PHE A 80 0.99 -12.22 -9.18
C PHE A 80 2.44 -12.54 -8.80
N GLY A 81 3.10 -11.72 -8.01
CA GLY A 81 4.42 -12.01 -7.43
C GLY A 81 4.36 -12.88 -6.17
N LEU A 82 3.18 -13.02 -5.54
CA LEU A 82 3.02 -13.75 -4.29
C LEU A 82 3.54 -15.20 -4.34
N PRO A 83 3.33 -16.00 -5.40
CA PRO A 83 3.88 -17.35 -5.50
C PRO A 83 5.39 -17.41 -5.34
N PHE A 84 6.13 -16.51 -5.99
CA PHE A 84 7.59 -16.46 -5.93
C PHE A 84 8.11 -15.98 -4.58
N LEU A 85 7.36 -15.07 -3.93
CA LEU A 85 7.65 -14.64 -2.56
C LEU A 85 7.47 -15.82 -1.59
N ILE A 86 6.39 -16.59 -1.70
CA ILE A 86 6.13 -17.81 -0.91
C ILE A 86 7.23 -18.86 -1.14
N LEU A 87 7.63 -19.11 -2.42
CA LEU A 87 8.70 -20.04 -2.74
C LEU A 87 10.02 -19.60 -2.09
N SER A 88 10.37 -18.33 -2.20
CA SER A 88 11.60 -17.79 -1.62
C SER A 88 11.60 -17.87 -0.09
N ALA A 89 10.48 -17.57 0.54
CA ALA A 89 10.32 -17.70 2.00
C ALA A 89 10.42 -19.17 2.45
N PHE A 90 9.83 -20.12 1.71
CA PHE A 90 9.96 -21.54 1.96
C PHE A 90 11.44 -21.98 1.94
N PHE A 91 12.22 -21.57 0.93
CA PHE A 91 13.64 -21.91 0.87
C PHE A 91 14.43 -21.26 2.01
N LEU A 92 14.22 -19.99 2.32
CA LEU A 92 14.87 -19.33 3.46
C LEU A 92 14.53 -20.02 4.79
N HIS A 93 13.30 -20.45 4.98
CA HIS A 93 12.84 -21.18 6.17
C HIS A 93 13.55 -22.55 6.30
N THR A 94 13.66 -23.30 5.20
CA THR A 94 14.17 -24.68 5.22
C THR A 94 15.68 -24.78 5.17
N THR A 95 16.36 -23.86 4.44
CA THR A 95 17.82 -23.94 4.25
C THR A 95 18.60 -23.13 5.28
N ASN A 96 18.09 -22.00 5.73
CA ASN A 96 18.82 -21.07 6.59
C ASN A 96 18.39 -21.13 8.07
N ASN A 97 17.55 -22.09 8.43
CA ASN A 97 16.99 -22.24 9.78
C ASN A 97 16.31 -20.96 10.31
N LYS A 98 15.88 -20.06 9.40
CA LYS A 98 15.13 -18.84 9.73
C LYS A 98 13.63 -19.18 9.75
N ARG A 99 13.03 -19.17 10.95
CA ARG A 99 11.58 -19.39 11.05
C ARG A 99 10.83 -18.20 10.45
N LEU A 100 10.34 -18.34 9.21
CA LEU A 100 9.53 -17.35 8.52
C LEU A 100 8.05 -17.75 8.59
N SER A 101 7.21 -16.76 8.75
CA SER A 101 5.74 -16.86 8.66
C SER A 101 5.19 -15.50 8.25
N PHE A 102 4.06 -15.49 7.57
CA PHE A 102 3.42 -14.25 7.13
C PHE A 102 1.98 -14.16 7.63
N ILE A 103 1.56 -12.96 7.96
CA ILE A 103 0.14 -12.57 7.98
C ILE A 103 -0.12 -11.87 6.66
N ILE A 104 -1.01 -12.43 5.82
CA ILE A 104 -1.35 -11.90 4.51
C ILE A 104 -2.77 -11.36 4.58
N ILE A 105 -2.94 -10.07 4.33
CA ILE A 105 -4.16 -9.31 4.57
C ILE A 105 -4.66 -8.77 3.23
N GLY A 106 -5.94 -8.91 2.92
CA GLY A 106 -6.54 -8.37 1.70
C GLY A 106 -8.02 -8.71 1.59
N PRO A 107 -8.67 -8.44 0.44
CA PRO A 107 -10.11 -8.61 0.27
C PRO A 107 -10.55 -10.07 0.34
N GLU A 108 -11.86 -10.28 0.41
CA GLU A 108 -12.48 -11.59 0.31
C GLU A 108 -11.99 -12.36 -0.93
N GLY A 109 -11.75 -13.66 -0.79
CA GLY A 109 -11.19 -14.51 -1.84
C GLY A 109 -9.66 -14.54 -1.89
N LEU A 110 -8.96 -13.73 -1.11
CA LEU A 110 -7.49 -13.66 -1.08
C LEU A 110 -6.85 -15.02 -0.89
N LYS A 111 -7.30 -15.79 0.10
CA LYS A 111 -6.73 -17.11 0.39
C LYS A 111 -6.90 -18.07 -0.78
N MET A 112 -8.09 -18.11 -1.38
CA MET A 112 -8.40 -18.98 -2.52
C MET A 112 -7.50 -18.65 -3.71
N ILE A 113 -7.42 -17.38 -4.08
CA ILE A 113 -6.58 -16.92 -5.20
C ILE A 113 -5.09 -17.18 -4.93
N ALA A 114 -4.60 -16.92 -3.72
CA ALA A 114 -3.22 -17.24 -3.35
C ALA A 114 -2.90 -18.73 -3.49
N GLU A 115 -3.79 -19.62 -3.03
CA GLU A 115 -3.64 -21.07 -3.21
C GLU A 115 -3.63 -21.46 -4.69
N GLU A 116 -4.54 -20.94 -5.49
CA GLU A 116 -4.61 -21.18 -6.94
C GLU A 116 -3.36 -20.70 -7.68
N LEU A 117 -2.86 -19.52 -7.36
CA LEU A 117 -1.64 -18.98 -7.95
C LEU A 117 -0.42 -19.83 -7.62
N VAL A 118 -0.25 -20.25 -6.35
CA VAL A 118 0.89 -21.10 -5.95
C VAL A 118 0.78 -22.49 -6.60
N VAL A 119 -0.42 -23.06 -6.70
CA VAL A 119 -0.65 -24.35 -7.39
C VAL A 119 -0.38 -24.22 -8.88
N SER A 120 -0.80 -23.15 -9.52
CA SER A 120 -0.55 -22.88 -10.96
C SER A 120 0.93 -22.70 -11.25
N ALA A 121 1.65 -22.00 -10.36
CA ALA A 121 3.08 -21.75 -10.54
C ALA A 121 3.97 -22.98 -10.28
N PHE A 122 3.62 -23.82 -9.27
CA PHE A 122 4.54 -24.86 -8.77
C PHE A 122 3.90 -26.23 -8.59
N SER A 123 2.61 -26.42 -8.82
CA SER A 123 1.83 -27.63 -8.51
C SER A 123 1.44 -27.78 -7.04
N SER A 124 0.27 -28.39 -6.79
CA SER A 124 -0.21 -28.76 -5.45
C SER A 124 0.68 -29.77 -4.71
N LYS A 125 1.56 -30.47 -5.45
CA LYS A 125 2.51 -31.45 -4.91
C LYS A 125 3.80 -30.80 -4.40
N HIS A 126 4.07 -29.54 -4.75
CA HIS A 126 5.29 -28.86 -4.31
C HIS A 126 5.23 -28.55 -2.80
N THR A 127 6.33 -28.78 -2.12
CA THR A 127 6.40 -28.60 -0.64
C THR A 127 6.15 -27.18 -0.18
N CYS A 128 6.42 -26.15 -1.01
CA CYS A 128 6.11 -24.76 -0.66
C CYS A 128 4.60 -24.52 -0.48
N PHE A 129 3.74 -25.25 -1.18
CA PHE A 129 2.28 -25.14 -1.00
C PHE A 129 1.85 -25.60 0.39
N LYS A 130 2.42 -26.74 0.88
CA LYS A 130 2.19 -27.20 2.25
C LYS A 130 2.73 -26.20 3.27
N TRP A 131 3.94 -25.68 3.04
CA TRP A 131 4.54 -24.66 3.88
C TRP A 131 3.67 -23.40 3.98
N MET A 132 3.16 -22.90 2.85
CA MET A 132 2.24 -21.74 2.85
C MET A 132 1.03 -21.99 3.76
N LYS A 133 0.40 -23.17 3.66
CA LYS A 133 -0.78 -23.53 4.48
C LYS A 133 -0.47 -23.61 5.98
N GLU A 134 0.78 -23.91 6.34
CA GLU A 134 1.22 -24.07 7.73
C GLU A 134 1.74 -22.74 8.33
N PHE A 135 2.41 -21.92 7.54
CA PHE A 135 3.13 -20.73 8.01
C PHE A 135 2.57 -19.39 7.53
N CYS A 136 1.54 -19.38 6.68
CA CYS A 136 0.85 -18.16 6.27
C CYS A 136 -0.57 -18.13 6.86
N ILE A 137 -0.88 -17.03 7.54
CA ILE A 137 -2.21 -16.71 8.04
C ILE A 137 -2.84 -15.73 7.06
N PHE A 138 -4.00 -16.07 6.50
CA PHE A 138 -4.75 -15.20 5.62
C PHE A 138 -5.86 -14.51 6.42
N LEU A 139 -5.88 -13.17 6.37
CA LEU A 139 -6.93 -12.34 6.98
C LEU A 139 -7.66 -11.61 5.87
N GLU A 140 -8.86 -12.06 5.56
CA GLU A 140 -9.74 -11.38 4.61
C GLU A 140 -10.45 -10.23 5.33
N ILE A 141 -10.47 -9.07 4.71
CA ILE A 141 -10.93 -7.80 5.31
C ILE A 141 -12.06 -7.16 4.53
N ASP A 142 -12.79 -6.35 5.25
CA ASP A 142 -13.79 -5.39 4.78
C ASP A 142 -13.60 -4.03 5.47
N GLU A 143 -14.46 -3.06 5.20
CA GLU A 143 -14.39 -1.71 5.79
C GLU A 143 -14.64 -1.67 7.31
N THR A 144 -15.15 -2.74 7.91
CA THR A 144 -15.34 -2.86 9.38
C THR A 144 -14.09 -3.41 10.07
N SER A 145 -13.18 -4.00 9.31
CA SER A 145 -11.98 -4.64 9.81
C SER A 145 -10.98 -3.63 10.38
N ARG A 146 -10.25 -4.05 11.41
CA ARG A 146 -9.24 -3.21 12.10
C ARG A 146 -7.97 -4.03 12.36
N PRO A 147 -7.26 -4.45 11.29
CA PRO A 147 -6.03 -5.22 11.45
C PRO A 147 -4.92 -4.36 12.09
N ASP A 148 -4.05 -4.97 12.87
CA ASP A 148 -2.85 -4.31 13.39
C ASP A 148 -1.75 -4.32 12.32
N LEU A 149 -1.75 -3.33 11.43
CA LEU A 149 -0.79 -3.22 10.33
C LEU A 149 0.56 -2.66 10.80
N VAL A 150 0.53 -1.69 11.70
CA VAL A 150 1.74 -1.00 12.18
C VAL A 150 1.62 -0.75 13.68
N ASN A 151 2.52 -1.35 14.43
CA ASN A 151 2.52 -1.20 15.89
C ASN A 151 2.53 0.28 16.32
N GLY A 152 1.63 0.63 17.21
CA GLY A 152 1.49 2.00 17.73
C GLY A 152 0.52 2.90 16.95
N PHE A 153 -0.04 2.40 15.84
CA PHE A 153 -1.05 3.09 15.05
C PHE A 153 -2.38 2.32 15.07
N LYS A 154 -3.47 3.05 15.03
CA LYS A 154 -4.79 2.47 14.74
C LYS A 154 -4.96 2.41 13.23
N THR A 155 -5.34 1.25 12.73
CA THR A 155 -5.68 1.07 11.31
C THR A 155 -7.17 1.29 11.09
N SER A 156 -7.51 2.00 10.02
CA SER A 156 -8.86 2.07 9.47
C SER A 156 -8.81 1.59 8.03
N ILE A 157 -9.61 0.59 7.70
CA ILE A 157 -9.80 0.11 6.33
C ILE A 157 -10.97 0.87 5.72
N PHE A 158 -10.87 1.21 4.43
CA PHE A 158 -11.94 1.86 3.69
C PHE A 158 -12.03 1.30 2.28
N LYS A 159 -13.27 1.08 1.82
CA LYS A 159 -13.55 0.56 0.49
C LYS A 159 -13.33 1.66 -0.55
N LEU A 160 -12.76 1.28 -1.68
CA LEU A 160 -12.47 2.14 -2.82
C LEU A 160 -13.40 1.80 -3.99
N ASP A 161 -13.58 2.75 -4.92
CA ASP A 161 -14.43 2.59 -6.09
C ASP A 161 -13.59 2.12 -7.28
N HIS A 162 -13.51 0.81 -7.45
CA HIS A 162 -12.75 0.16 -8.51
C HIS A 162 -13.54 -1.05 -9.07
N LEU A 163 -13.01 -1.67 -10.14
CA LEU A 163 -13.65 -2.77 -10.86
C LEU A 163 -13.91 -4.02 -10.01
N ILE A 164 -13.12 -4.23 -8.97
CA ILE A 164 -13.25 -5.31 -7.99
C ILE A 164 -13.12 -4.76 -6.58
N ASP A 165 -13.43 -5.58 -5.57
CA ASP A 165 -13.28 -5.19 -4.18
C ASP A 165 -11.86 -4.74 -3.88
N THR A 166 -11.72 -3.45 -3.64
CA THR A 166 -10.47 -2.74 -3.42
C THR A 166 -10.53 -1.97 -2.13
N TYR A 167 -9.47 -2.06 -1.32
CA TYR A 167 -9.41 -1.40 -0.02
C TYR A 167 -8.12 -0.58 0.13
N GLY A 168 -8.29 0.65 0.61
CA GLY A 168 -7.23 1.46 1.15
C GLY A 168 -7.15 1.32 2.67
N PHE A 169 -6.10 1.84 3.27
CA PHE A 169 -5.98 1.93 4.71
C PHE A 169 -5.42 3.28 5.17
N ALA A 170 -5.79 3.65 6.38
CA ALA A 170 -5.30 4.84 7.04
C ALA A 170 -4.72 4.49 8.41
N LEU A 171 -3.62 5.16 8.79
CA LEU A 171 -2.90 4.96 10.04
C LEU A 171 -2.99 6.22 10.88
N THR A 172 -3.66 6.09 12.03
CA THR A 172 -3.85 7.18 13.00
C THR A 172 -2.99 6.92 14.21
N HIS A 173 -2.14 7.89 14.56
CA HIS A 173 -1.36 7.83 15.79
C HIS A 173 -2.27 7.88 17.04
N LYS A 174 -1.73 7.45 18.20
CA LYS A 174 -2.46 7.44 19.49
C LYS A 174 -3.03 8.81 19.88
N ASP A 175 -2.45 9.89 19.37
CA ASP A 175 -2.91 11.27 19.61
C ASP A 175 -4.07 11.71 18.68
N ASN A 176 -4.69 10.76 17.97
CA ASN A 176 -5.79 10.97 17.00
C ASN A 176 -5.40 11.84 15.78
N CYS A 177 -4.12 11.96 15.48
CA CYS A 177 -3.67 12.56 14.23
C CYS A 177 -3.58 11.48 13.15
N LEU A 178 -4.22 11.71 12.00
CA LEU A 178 -4.07 10.83 10.83
C LEU A 178 -2.73 11.11 10.18
N ASP A 179 -1.81 10.17 10.29
CA ASP A 179 -0.43 10.35 9.81
C ASP A 179 -0.26 9.91 8.37
N PHE A 180 -0.90 8.81 7.98
CA PHE A 180 -0.72 8.21 6.67
C PHE A 180 -2.03 7.66 6.11
N ALA A 181 -2.22 7.78 4.80
CA ALA A 181 -3.25 7.07 4.05
C ALA A 181 -2.67 6.46 2.78
N TYR A 182 -3.00 5.20 2.52
CA TYR A 182 -2.77 4.52 1.25
C TYR A 182 -4.10 4.44 0.51
N ILE A 183 -4.18 5.10 -0.63
CA ILE A 183 -5.32 5.11 -1.54
C ILE A 183 -4.86 4.36 -2.79
N ALA A 184 -5.25 3.08 -2.86
CA ALA A 184 -4.97 2.21 -4.00
C ALA A 184 -5.84 2.58 -5.20
N ASP A 185 -5.94 1.71 -6.19
CA ASP A 185 -6.68 1.89 -7.42
C ASP A 185 -8.12 2.31 -7.17
N THR A 186 -8.51 3.47 -7.67
CA THR A 186 -9.85 4.01 -7.39
C THR A 186 -10.22 5.18 -8.31
N LEU A 187 -11.51 5.42 -8.41
CA LEU A 187 -12.09 6.71 -8.77
C LEU A 187 -12.24 7.60 -7.52
N TRP A 188 -12.58 8.88 -7.75
CA TRP A 188 -12.98 9.75 -6.66
C TRP A 188 -14.31 9.27 -6.06
N CYS A 189 -14.30 8.90 -4.78
CA CYS A 189 -15.46 8.37 -4.08
C CYS A 189 -15.59 8.95 -2.66
N GLU A 190 -16.72 8.66 -2.00
CA GLU A 190 -17.04 9.19 -0.67
C GLU A 190 -16.02 8.75 0.40
N SER A 191 -15.48 7.55 0.31
CA SER A 191 -14.47 7.07 1.26
C SER A 191 -13.15 7.84 1.11
N VAL A 192 -12.72 8.14 -0.12
CA VAL A 192 -11.56 9.01 -0.40
C VAL A 192 -11.79 10.40 0.19
N HIS A 193 -12.96 10.99 -0.06
CA HIS A 193 -13.33 12.28 0.51
C HIS A 193 -13.30 12.26 2.05
N THR A 194 -13.88 11.23 2.67
CA THR A 194 -13.95 11.08 4.14
C THR A 194 -12.56 10.95 4.76
N VAL A 195 -11.68 10.15 4.18
CA VAL A 195 -10.30 9.97 4.68
C VAL A 195 -9.51 11.27 4.53
N LEU A 196 -9.57 11.91 3.38
CA LEU A 196 -8.84 13.15 3.11
C LEU A 196 -9.37 14.33 3.96
N SER A 197 -10.66 14.34 4.31
CA SER A 197 -11.23 15.35 5.25
C SER A 197 -10.55 15.32 6.62
N GLN A 198 -9.94 14.23 7.02
CA GLN A 198 -9.17 14.11 8.27
C GLN A 198 -7.75 14.68 8.15
N LYS A 199 -7.35 15.19 6.97
CA LYS A 199 -6.09 15.87 6.68
C LYS A 199 -4.87 15.02 7.06
N PRO A 200 -4.69 13.83 6.44
CA PRO A 200 -3.50 13.00 6.67
C PRO A 200 -2.22 13.80 6.34
N LYS A 201 -1.14 13.54 7.07
CA LYS A 201 0.16 14.18 6.78
C LYS A 201 0.72 13.73 5.44
N ILE A 202 0.69 12.43 5.19
CA ILE A 202 1.20 11.79 3.98
C ILE A 202 0.09 10.95 3.35
N VAL A 203 -0.05 11.07 2.04
CA VAL A 203 -0.95 10.22 1.23
C VAL A 203 -0.15 9.60 0.10
N LEU A 204 -0.12 8.29 0.04
CA LEU A 204 0.32 7.54 -1.14
C LEU A 204 -0.94 7.18 -1.94
N ILE A 205 -1.01 7.63 -3.21
CA ILE A 205 -2.27 7.65 -3.96
C ILE A 205 -2.08 7.24 -5.41
N ASP A 206 -3.01 6.42 -5.91
CA ASP A 206 -3.14 6.11 -7.34
C ASP A 206 -3.33 7.38 -8.17
N LEU A 207 -2.49 7.54 -9.21
CA LEU A 207 -2.57 8.63 -10.17
C LEU A 207 -2.36 8.15 -11.62
N ASN A 208 -2.91 6.98 -11.96
CA ASN A 208 -2.81 6.42 -13.30
C ASN A 208 -3.82 7.02 -14.29
N GLY A 209 -4.81 7.74 -13.79
CA GLY A 209 -5.88 8.34 -14.59
C GLY A 209 -5.38 9.47 -15.49
N LYS A 210 -5.94 9.57 -16.69
CA LYS A 210 -5.76 10.73 -17.58
C LYS A 210 -6.79 11.80 -17.27
N GLU A 211 -6.41 13.08 -17.41
CA GLU A 211 -7.30 14.21 -17.08
C GLU A 211 -8.60 14.26 -17.90
N ASP A 212 -8.57 13.76 -19.12
CA ASP A 212 -9.69 13.79 -20.06
C ASP A 212 -10.11 12.38 -20.54
N ASP A 213 -9.98 11.37 -19.67
CA ASP A 213 -10.42 10.01 -19.98
C ASP A 213 -11.96 9.96 -19.97
N PRO A 214 -12.61 9.52 -21.05
CA PRO A 214 -14.08 9.40 -21.10
C PRO A 214 -14.62 8.26 -20.25
N THR A 215 -13.76 7.29 -19.89
CA THR A 215 -14.10 6.11 -19.07
C THR A 215 -13.05 5.86 -18.01
N PRO A 216 -12.86 6.80 -17.05
CA PRO A 216 -11.80 6.69 -16.07
C PRO A 216 -12.04 5.49 -15.14
N ILE A 217 -10.97 4.85 -14.73
CA ILE A 217 -10.96 3.80 -13.71
C ILE A 217 -9.92 4.09 -12.60
N HIS A 218 -9.21 5.21 -12.72
CA HIS A 218 -8.18 5.67 -11.80
C HIS A 218 -8.29 7.17 -11.55
N LEU A 219 -7.77 7.63 -10.42
CA LEU A 219 -7.61 9.05 -10.13
C LEU A 219 -6.56 9.69 -11.04
N SER A 220 -6.75 10.97 -11.31
CA SER A 220 -5.84 11.82 -12.09
C SER A 220 -5.27 12.97 -11.24
N ILE A 221 -4.26 13.65 -11.78
CA ILE A 221 -3.74 14.90 -11.17
C ILE A 221 -4.84 15.98 -11.14
N LYS A 222 -5.81 15.96 -12.09
CA LYS A 222 -6.97 16.84 -12.09
C LYS A 222 -7.83 16.62 -10.83
N ASP A 223 -8.06 15.36 -10.44
CA ASP A 223 -8.82 15.04 -9.23
C ASP A 223 -8.12 15.55 -7.96
N LEU A 224 -6.80 15.43 -7.87
CA LEU A 224 -6.05 16.05 -6.77
C LEU A 224 -6.23 17.57 -6.74
N ARG A 225 -6.13 18.22 -7.89
CA ARG A 225 -6.22 19.68 -8.00
C ARG A 225 -7.62 20.21 -7.67
N GLN A 226 -8.65 19.50 -8.13
CA GLN A 226 -10.04 19.96 -8.00
C GLN A 226 -10.71 19.54 -6.70
N ASN A 227 -10.36 18.37 -6.17
CA ASN A 227 -11.07 17.77 -5.04
C ASN A 227 -10.17 17.64 -3.79
N ALA A 228 -9.01 16.99 -3.90
CA ALA A 228 -8.20 16.61 -2.75
C ALA A 228 -7.50 17.80 -2.09
N ILE A 229 -6.79 18.62 -2.85
CA ILE A 229 -6.02 19.76 -2.33
C ILE A 229 -6.91 20.84 -1.71
N PRO A 230 -8.07 21.22 -2.30
CA PRO A 230 -8.99 22.13 -1.64
C PRO A 230 -9.49 21.62 -0.29
N LEU A 231 -9.65 20.31 -0.13
CA LEU A 231 -10.14 19.67 1.09
C LEU A 231 -9.06 19.62 2.19
N THR A 232 -7.82 19.23 1.84
CA THR A 232 -6.74 19.00 2.82
C THR A 232 -5.86 20.23 3.06
N GLY A 233 -5.81 21.15 2.12
CA GLY A 233 -4.83 22.25 2.10
C GLY A 233 -3.44 21.76 1.66
N LYS A 234 -2.43 22.64 1.82
CA LYS A 234 -1.04 22.37 1.39
C LYS A 234 -0.20 21.62 2.43
N GLU A 235 -0.74 21.34 3.59
CA GLU A 235 -0.02 20.65 4.69
C GLU A 235 0.07 19.14 4.43
N THR A 236 -0.94 18.54 3.79
CA THR A 236 -0.92 17.16 3.32
C THR A 236 0.04 17.01 2.14
N GLN A 237 0.97 16.06 2.22
CA GLN A 237 1.87 15.72 1.12
C GLN A 237 1.34 14.50 0.37
N TYR A 238 1.16 14.63 -0.93
CA TYR A 238 0.70 13.57 -1.82
C TYR A 238 1.89 12.97 -2.57
N TYR A 239 1.96 11.65 -2.59
CA TYR A 239 2.91 10.90 -3.39
C TYR A 239 2.12 10.04 -4.38
N GLY A 240 2.16 10.41 -5.67
CA GLY A 240 1.52 9.68 -6.75
C GLY A 240 2.24 8.38 -7.01
N THR A 241 1.48 7.29 -7.07
CA THR A 241 1.94 5.93 -7.39
C THR A 241 1.00 5.27 -8.39
N HIS A 242 1.26 4.01 -8.74
CA HIS A 242 0.48 3.25 -9.73
C HIS A 242 0.43 3.95 -11.11
N LEU A 243 1.55 4.49 -11.54
CA LEU A 243 1.66 5.41 -12.67
C LEU A 243 1.81 4.68 -14.01
N LYS A 244 1.39 5.33 -15.09
CA LYS A 244 1.79 4.94 -16.44
C LYS A 244 3.24 5.36 -16.73
N GLU A 245 3.62 6.56 -16.29
CA GLU A 245 4.97 7.14 -16.41
C GLU A 245 5.22 8.11 -15.26
N GLU A 246 6.49 8.34 -14.92
CA GLU A 246 6.84 9.33 -13.92
C GLU A 246 6.48 10.74 -14.40
N PHE A 247 6.11 11.59 -13.47
CA PHE A 247 5.76 12.98 -13.73
C PHE A 247 6.54 13.94 -12.85
N GLU A 248 6.68 15.16 -13.33
CA GLU A 248 7.09 16.30 -12.51
C GLU A 248 5.89 17.17 -12.19
N SER A 249 5.66 17.45 -10.93
CA SER A 249 4.54 18.27 -10.50
C SER A 249 4.97 19.70 -10.22
N ASN A 250 4.22 20.66 -10.74
CA ASN A 250 4.33 22.09 -10.37
C ASN A 250 3.50 22.41 -9.10
N ILE A 251 2.84 21.43 -8.50
CA ILE A 251 2.08 21.58 -7.25
C ILE A 251 2.98 21.17 -6.10
N SER A 252 3.31 22.11 -5.23
CA SER A 252 4.35 21.93 -4.17
C SER A 252 4.09 20.76 -3.21
N CYS A 253 2.83 20.39 -2.98
CA CYS A 253 2.45 19.29 -2.09
C CYS A 253 2.22 17.96 -2.84
N VAL A 254 2.46 17.87 -4.15
CA VAL A 254 2.32 16.65 -4.97
C VAL A 254 3.66 16.25 -5.53
N LYS A 255 4.06 15.01 -5.31
CA LYS A 255 5.32 14.41 -5.79
C LYS A 255 5.05 13.08 -6.45
N CYS A 256 5.92 12.67 -7.36
CA CYS A 256 5.99 11.30 -7.85
C CYS A 256 6.68 10.43 -6.80
N ALA A 257 6.07 9.30 -6.42
CA ALA A 257 6.70 8.30 -5.56
C ALA A 257 7.71 7.50 -6.41
N LYS A 258 9.01 7.77 -6.25
CA LYS A 258 10.04 7.11 -7.06
C LYS A 258 10.60 5.87 -6.37
N PRO A 259 10.91 4.79 -7.12
CA PRO A 259 11.58 3.62 -6.56
C PRO A 259 12.85 4.01 -5.81
N GLY A 260 13.07 3.43 -4.64
CA GLY A 260 14.18 3.78 -3.75
C GLY A 260 13.93 4.98 -2.82
N MET A 261 12.88 5.76 -3.03
CA MET A 261 12.54 6.91 -2.15
C MET A 261 12.20 6.43 -0.74
N GLU A 262 12.67 7.18 0.25
CA GLU A 262 12.29 7.02 1.66
C GLU A 262 11.50 8.25 2.12
N ILE A 263 10.33 8.01 2.69
CA ILE A 263 9.45 9.04 3.22
C ILE A 263 9.33 8.82 4.73
N ASN A 264 9.60 9.87 5.52
CA ASN A 264 9.42 9.86 6.97
C ASN A 264 8.16 10.64 7.32
N VAL A 265 7.30 10.05 8.16
CA VAL A 265 6.00 10.58 8.56
C VAL A 265 6.06 11.15 9.97
#